data_e7cddc71dd03a0a1cb4486a9b63232e0
#
_entry.id   e7cddc71dd03a0a1cb4486a9b63232e0
#
_cell.length_a   1.000
_cell.length_b   1.000
_cell.length_c   1.000
_cell.angle_alpha   90.00
_cell.angle_beta   90.00
_cell.angle_gamma   90.00
#
_symmetry.space_group_name_H-M   'P 1'
#
loop_
_entity.id
_entity.type
_entity.pdbx_description
1 polymer ?
#
loop_
_entity_poly.entity_id
_entity_poly.type
_entity_poly.pdbx_seq_one_letter_code
_entity_poly.pdbx_strand_id
1 'polypeptide(L)'
;MGITNVLCQALQQQSQDILNAMHIVSTSKLLLQQLRDGGWCNFLANVKDFCEKHEIEVPNMSAQYVFGRGRSRQPSVIVEHHYRIDIFLATIDSQIQELNSRFNEQTIELLTLSCALDPKDNFKSFNIE
;
A
#
# COMPACT_ATOMS: atom_id res chain seq x y z
N MET A 1 3.58 2.17 -7.04
CA MET A 1 4.17 0.91 -6.49
C MET A 1 5.46 1.13 -5.69
N GLY A 2 5.98 2.35 -5.58
CA GLY A 2 7.22 2.63 -4.84
C GLY A 2 7.17 2.30 -3.34
N ILE A 3 6.07 2.60 -2.65
CA ILE A 3 5.95 2.47 -1.18
C ILE A 3 6.13 1.02 -0.73
N THR A 4 5.39 0.10 -1.32
CA THR A 4 5.45 -1.33 -0.95
C THR A 4 6.75 -2.00 -1.38
N ASN A 5 7.36 -1.55 -2.49
CA ASN A 5 8.66 -2.06 -2.91
C ASN A 5 9.77 -1.66 -1.92
N VAL A 6 9.79 -0.40 -1.47
CA VAL A 6 10.72 0.09 -0.44
C VAL A 6 10.54 -0.69 0.87
N LEU A 7 9.29 -0.93 1.29
CA LEU A 7 9.00 -1.75 2.45
C LEU A 7 9.56 -3.17 2.30
N CYS A 8 9.29 -3.85 1.19
CA CYS A 8 9.78 -5.20 0.95
C CYS A 8 11.32 -5.27 0.97
N GLN A 9 12.00 -4.32 0.31
CA GLN A 9 13.46 -4.26 0.30
C GLN A 9 14.03 -4.03 1.71
N ALA A 10 13.43 -3.12 2.49
CA ALA A 10 13.86 -2.85 3.84
C ALA A 10 13.70 -4.07 4.78
N LEU A 11 12.56 -4.77 4.69
CA LEU A 11 12.30 -5.96 5.51
C LEU A 11 13.17 -7.18 5.16
N GLN A 12 13.76 -7.21 3.97
CA GLN A 12 14.65 -8.29 3.52
C GLN A 12 16.11 -8.09 3.93
N GLN A 13 16.48 -6.97 4.52
CA GLN A 13 17.86 -6.74 5.00
C GLN A 13 18.18 -7.61 6.22
N GLN A 14 19.28 -8.34 6.16
CA GLN A 14 19.72 -9.24 7.25
C GLN A 14 20.03 -8.53 8.58
N SER A 15 20.36 -7.24 8.53
CA SER A 15 20.69 -6.43 9.70
C SER A 15 19.53 -5.56 10.19
N GLN A 16 18.32 -5.85 9.74
CA GLN A 16 17.15 -5.04 10.09
C GLN A 16 16.78 -5.27 11.55
N ASP A 17 16.84 -4.20 12.34
CA ASP A 17 16.28 -4.19 13.69
C ASP A 17 14.74 -4.24 13.65
N ILE A 18 14.14 -5.04 14.54
CA ILE A 18 12.69 -5.23 14.59
C ILE A 18 11.97 -3.89 14.83
N LEU A 19 12.49 -3.02 15.68
CA LEU A 19 11.90 -1.71 15.94
C LEU A 19 11.88 -0.82 14.68
N ASN A 20 12.97 -0.84 13.92
CA ASN A 20 13.06 -0.12 12.65
C ASN A 20 12.12 -0.72 11.60
N ALA A 21 12.03 -2.05 11.50
CA ALA A 21 11.07 -2.73 10.63
C ALA A 21 9.64 -2.30 10.93
N MET A 22 9.26 -2.21 12.19
CA MET A 22 7.93 -1.78 12.62
C MET A 22 7.66 -0.31 12.31
N HIS A 23 8.66 0.56 12.47
CA HIS A 23 8.56 1.96 12.06
C HIS A 23 8.32 2.07 10.56
N ILE A 24 9.03 1.29 9.75
CA ILE A 24 8.84 1.26 8.29
C ILE A 24 7.42 0.78 7.93
N VAL A 25 6.90 -0.26 8.59
CA VAL A 25 5.52 -0.74 8.39
C VAL A 25 4.50 0.35 8.71
N SER A 26 4.63 1.01 9.86
CA SER A 26 3.73 2.08 10.28
C SER A 26 3.76 3.26 9.31
N THR A 27 4.96 3.68 8.89
CA THR A 27 5.14 4.75 7.90
C THR A 27 4.52 4.37 6.56
N SER A 28 4.69 3.11 6.11
CA SER A 28 4.10 2.62 4.85
C SER A 28 2.56 2.64 4.90
N LYS A 29 1.95 2.25 6.03
CA LYS A 29 0.49 2.34 6.21
C LYS A 29 0.01 3.78 6.11
N LEU A 30 0.69 4.74 6.74
CA LEU A 30 0.36 6.17 6.65
C LEU A 30 0.48 6.69 5.21
N LEU A 31 1.54 6.37 4.51
CA LEU A 31 1.75 6.79 3.12
C LEU A 31 0.70 6.21 2.17
N LEU A 32 0.31 4.94 2.36
CA LEU A 32 -0.76 4.33 1.60
C LEU A 32 -2.11 4.99 1.89
N GLN A 33 -2.38 5.35 3.15
CA GLN A 33 -3.60 6.06 3.51
C GLN A 33 -3.63 7.47 2.88
N GLN A 34 -2.53 8.20 2.89
CA GLN A 34 -2.42 9.51 2.22
C GLN A 34 -2.62 9.39 0.71
N LEU A 35 -2.04 8.35 0.09
CA LEU A 35 -2.23 8.07 -1.33
C LEU A 35 -3.69 7.76 -1.65
N ARG A 36 -4.37 6.99 -0.79
CA ARG A 36 -5.78 6.66 -0.89
C ARG A 36 -6.67 7.91 -0.87
N ASP A 37 -6.41 8.80 0.09
CA ASP A 37 -7.29 9.93 0.38
C ASP A 37 -7.14 11.08 -0.63
N GLY A 38 -5.95 11.31 -1.17
CA GLY A 38 -5.68 12.45 -2.05
C GLY A 38 -4.79 12.17 -3.27
N GLY A 39 -4.32 10.95 -3.47
CA GLY A 39 -3.31 10.64 -4.48
C GLY A 39 -3.81 10.50 -5.93
N TRP A 40 -5.12 10.38 -6.14
CA TRP A 40 -5.69 10.10 -7.47
C TRP A 40 -5.30 11.10 -8.54
N CYS A 41 -5.43 12.39 -8.27
CA CYS A 41 -5.16 13.43 -9.26
C CYS A 41 -3.69 13.42 -9.72
N ASN A 42 -2.76 13.30 -8.77
CA ASN A 42 -1.33 13.23 -9.07
C ASN A 42 -0.98 11.93 -9.80
N PHE A 43 -1.56 10.82 -9.38
CA PHE A 43 -1.36 9.52 -10.05
C PHE A 43 -1.83 9.59 -11.50
N LEU A 44 -3.03 10.10 -11.75
CA LEU A 44 -3.59 10.23 -13.09
C LEU A 44 -2.75 11.17 -13.97
N ALA A 45 -2.26 12.28 -13.42
CA ALA A 45 -1.38 13.19 -14.13
C ALA A 45 -0.07 12.50 -14.56
N ASN A 46 0.56 11.76 -13.66
CA ASN A 46 1.77 10.99 -13.96
C ASN A 46 1.55 9.90 -15.02
N VAL A 47 0.39 9.22 -14.96
CA VAL A 47 0.03 8.21 -15.96
C VAL A 47 -0.17 8.84 -17.34
N LYS A 48 -0.83 9.99 -17.41
CA LYS A 48 -1.02 10.73 -18.67
C LYS A 48 0.31 11.18 -19.27
N ASP A 49 1.20 11.74 -18.46
CA ASP A 49 2.55 12.15 -18.89
C ASP A 49 3.36 10.95 -19.40
N PHE A 50 3.26 9.81 -18.73
CA PHE A 50 3.90 8.57 -19.19
C PHE A 50 3.32 8.11 -20.54
N CYS A 51 2.00 8.11 -20.69
CA CYS A 51 1.34 7.72 -21.93
C CYS A 51 1.74 8.64 -23.09
N GLU A 52 1.80 9.95 -22.86
CA GLU A 52 2.22 10.93 -23.86
C GLU A 52 3.67 10.68 -24.32
N LYS A 53 4.59 10.43 -23.37
CA LYS A 53 6.00 10.13 -23.69
C LYS A 53 6.19 8.85 -24.50
N HIS A 54 5.27 7.89 -24.37
CA HIS A 54 5.35 6.58 -25.03
C HIS A 54 4.35 6.43 -26.18
N GLU A 55 3.72 7.54 -26.63
CA GLU A 55 2.73 7.54 -27.72
C GLU A 55 1.56 6.55 -27.48
N ILE A 56 1.17 6.36 -26.20
CA ILE A 56 0.05 5.52 -25.80
C ILE A 56 -1.22 6.36 -25.75
N GLU A 57 -2.25 5.92 -26.48
CA GLU A 57 -3.52 6.62 -26.46
C GLU A 57 -4.21 6.54 -25.09
N VAL A 58 -4.55 7.69 -24.53
CA VAL A 58 -5.29 7.79 -23.26
C VAL A 58 -6.78 7.76 -23.55
N PRO A 59 -7.56 6.83 -22.96
CA PRO A 59 -8.99 6.77 -23.17
C PRO A 59 -9.69 8.03 -22.63
N ASN A 60 -10.83 8.38 -23.25
CA ASN A 60 -11.65 9.47 -22.74
C ASN A 60 -12.23 9.09 -21.37
N MET A 61 -11.71 9.73 -20.31
CA MET A 61 -12.08 9.46 -18.92
C MET A 61 -13.54 9.74 -18.60
N SER A 62 -14.21 10.63 -19.38
CA SER A 62 -15.64 10.95 -19.22
C SER A 62 -16.54 10.02 -20.04
N ALA A 63 -15.98 9.15 -20.87
CA ALA A 63 -16.77 8.19 -21.64
C ALA A 63 -17.36 7.10 -20.73
N GLN A 64 -18.44 6.48 -21.20
CA GLN A 64 -19.00 5.30 -20.52
C GLN A 64 -18.05 4.11 -20.63
N TYR A 65 -17.79 3.46 -19.50
CA TYR A 65 -17.01 2.24 -19.48
C TYR A 65 -17.85 1.06 -19.95
N VAL A 66 -17.39 0.39 -20.99
CA VAL A 66 -18.07 -0.79 -21.55
C VAL A 66 -17.44 -2.04 -20.91
N PHE A 67 -18.16 -2.65 -19.97
CA PHE A 67 -17.85 -4.00 -19.51
C PHE A 67 -17.99 -4.97 -20.69
N GLY A 68 -16.98 -5.83 -20.95
CA GLY A 68 -16.97 -6.76 -22.07
C GLY A 68 -18.27 -7.56 -22.21
N ARG A 69 -18.43 -8.29 -23.30
CA ARG A 69 -19.65 -9.00 -23.76
C ARG A 69 -20.30 -9.93 -22.72
N GLY A 70 -20.88 -9.37 -21.69
CA GLY A 70 -21.71 -10.07 -20.70
C GLY A 70 -22.99 -9.29 -20.47
N ARG A 71 -24.13 -9.97 -20.34
CA ARG A 71 -25.44 -9.39 -20.00
C ARG A 71 -25.39 -8.72 -18.63
N SER A 72 -24.77 -7.56 -18.55
CA SER A 72 -24.68 -6.85 -17.27
C SER A 72 -25.77 -5.77 -17.21
N ARG A 73 -26.68 -5.91 -16.27
CA ARG A 73 -27.52 -4.82 -15.73
C ARG A 73 -26.66 -3.95 -14.78
N GLN A 74 -25.37 -3.82 -15.02
CA GLN A 74 -24.55 -2.98 -14.17
C GLN A 74 -24.77 -1.50 -14.48
N PRO A 75 -24.78 -0.64 -13.47
CA PRO A 75 -24.93 0.78 -13.67
C PRO A 75 -23.85 1.28 -14.63
N SER A 76 -24.24 2.18 -15.53
CA SER A 76 -23.31 2.85 -16.44
C SER A 76 -22.33 3.68 -15.63
N VAL A 77 -21.10 3.20 -15.52
CA VAL A 77 -19.99 3.93 -14.88
C VAL A 77 -19.12 4.57 -15.95
N ILE A 78 -18.52 5.72 -15.64
CA ILE A 78 -17.56 6.36 -16.53
C ILE A 78 -16.18 5.71 -16.37
N VAL A 79 -15.36 5.84 -17.40
CA VAL A 79 -13.99 5.28 -17.43
C VAL A 79 -13.17 5.75 -16.21
N GLU A 80 -13.23 7.04 -15.86
CA GLU A 80 -12.53 7.56 -14.68
C GLU A 80 -12.97 6.86 -13.39
N HIS A 81 -14.28 6.66 -13.20
CA HIS A 81 -14.80 5.96 -12.02
C HIS A 81 -14.23 4.53 -11.91
N HIS A 82 -14.26 3.80 -13.03
CA HIS A 82 -13.69 2.44 -13.07
C HIS A 82 -12.21 2.42 -12.67
N TYR A 83 -11.38 3.25 -13.28
CA TYR A 83 -9.95 3.27 -12.95
C TYR A 83 -9.67 3.78 -11.54
N ARG A 84 -10.45 4.75 -11.06
CA ARG A 84 -10.28 5.31 -9.71
C ARG A 84 -10.74 4.35 -8.63
N ILE A 85 -11.94 3.80 -8.75
CA ILE A 85 -12.56 3.00 -7.68
C ILE A 85 -12.15 1.54 -7.78
N ASP A 86 -12.37 0.91 -8.96
CA ASP A 86 -12.23 -0.54 -9.10
C ASP A 86 -10.76 -0.96 -9.21
N ILE A 87 -9.86 -0.05 -9.61
CA ILE A 87 -8.44 -0.37 -9.77
C ILE A 87 -7.59 0.35 -8.72
N PHE A 88 -7.55 1.68 -8.73
CA PHE A 88 -6.65 2.45 -7.87
C PHE A 88 -6.97 2.28 -6.39
N LEU A 89 -8.20 2.61 -5.97
CA LEU A 89 -8.60 2.48 -4.56
C LEU A 89 -8.64 1.03 -4.11
N ALA A 90 -9.20 0.12 -4.91
CA ALA A 90 -9.25 -1.30 -4.56
C ALA A 90 -7.85 -1.90 -4.35
N THR A 91 -6.86 -1.51 -5.17
CA THR A 91 -5.48 -1.95 -5.01
C THR A 91 -4.86 -1.44 -3.72
N ILE A 92 -5.06 -0.16 -3.38
CA ILE A 92 -4.52 0.44 -2.15
C ILE A 92 -5.20 -0.18 -0.93
N ASP A 93 -6.53 -0.32 -0.94
CA ASP A 93 -7.29 -0.94 0.15
C ASP A 93 -6.85 -2.38 0.41
N SER A 94 -6.61 -3.16 -0.65
CA SER A 94 -6.07 -4.52 -0.53
C SER A 94 -4.69 -4.52 0.15
N GLN A 95 -3.80 -3.59 -0.21
CA GLN A 95 -2.46 -3.51 0.41
C GLN A 95 -2.53 -3.07 1.87
N ILE A 96 -3.37 -2.09 2.20
CA ILE A 96 -3.58 -1.66 3.60
C ILE A 96 -4.15 -2.82 4.43
N GLN A 97 -5.13 -3.54 3.89
CA GLN A 97 -5.72 -4.70 4.57
C GLN A 97 -4.68 -5.79 4.81
N GLU A 98 -3.84 -6.10 3.83
CA GLU A 98 -2.76 -7.09 3.96
C GLU A 98 -1.74 -6.67 5.02
N LEU A 99 -1.31 -5.40 5.05
CA LEU A 99 -0.41 -4.88 6.07
C LEU A 99 -1.04 -4.92 7.47
N ASN A 100 -2.34 -4.61 7.59
CA ASN A 100 -3.05 -4.68 8.87
C ASN A 100 -3.24 -6.12 9.36
N SER A 101 -3.46 -7.05 8.45
CA SER A 101 -3.57 -8.48 8.77
C SER A 101 -2.26 -9.06 9.28
N ARG A 102 -1.15 -8.78 8.60
CA ARG A 102 0.19 -9.29 8.94
C ARG A 102 0.81 -8.60 10.15
N PHE A 103 0.59 -7.30 10.28
CA PHE A 103 1.16 -6.46 11.34
C PHE A 103 0.03 -5.86 12.19
N ASN A 104 -0.76 -6.71 12.82
CA ASN A 104 -1.76 -6.33 13.81
C ASN A 104 -1.10 -6.02 15.16
N GLU A 105 -1.86 -5.46 16.10
CA GLU A 105 -1.36 -5.08 17.43
C GLU A 105 -0.73 -6.25 18.17
N GLN A 106 -1.31 -7.44 18.10
CA GLN A 106 -0.79 -8.64 18.77
C GLN A 106 0.57 -9.06 18.19
N THR A 107 0.72 -9.04 16.86
CA THR A 107 1.98 -9.37 16.20
C THR A 107 3.05 -8.34 16.57
N ILE A 108 2.68 -7.06 16.64
CA ILE A 108 3.56 -5.96 17.04
C ILE A 108 4.03 -6.14 18.48
N GLU A 109 3.12 -6.45 19.39
CA GLU A 109 3.43 -6.69 20.79
C GLU A 109 4.39 -7.88 20.95
N LEU A 110 4.12 -9.00 20.29
CA LEU A 110 5.00 -10.19 20.31
C LEU A 110 6.39 -9.87 19.77
N LEU A 111 6.50 -9.11 18.69
CA LEU A 111 7.78 -8.70 18.13
C LEU A 111 8.54 -7.77 19.08
N THR A 112 7.85 -6.84 19.74
CA THR A 112 8.46 -5.94 20.73
C THR A 112 8.96 -6.72 21.95
N LEU A 113 8.17 -7.66 22.46
CA LEU A 113 8.58 -8.53 23.55
C LEU A 113 9.77 -9.42 23.17
N SER A 114 9.83 -9.91 21.94
CA SER A 114 10.96 -10.70 21.45
C SER A 114 12.26 -9.89 21.39
N CYS A 115 12.20 -8.59 21.12
CA CYS A 115 13.37 -7.71 21.18
C CYS A 115 13.94 -7.58 22.60
N ALA A 116 13.08 -7.57 23.63
CA ALA A 116 13.52 -7.50 25.02
C ALA A 116 14.29 -8.75 25.45
N LEU A 117 14.13 -9.86 24.72
CA LEU A 117 14.85 -11.13 24.95
C LEU A 117 16.14 -11.26 24.15
N ASP A 118 16.53 -10.25 23.34
CA ASP A 118 17.76 -10.30 22.54
C ASP A 118 19.00 -10.23 23.46
N PRO A 119 19.85 -11.29 23.49
CA PRO A 119 21.02 -11.32 24.32
C PRO A 119 22.10 -10.29 23.94
N LYS A 120 22.04 -9.68 22.76
CA LYS A 120 22.98 -8.64 22.30
C LYS A 120 22.96 -7.40 23.19
N ASP A 121 21.83 -7.08 23.79
CA ASP A 121 21.65 -5.91 24.67
C ASP A 121 21.79 -6.22 26.14
N ASN A 122 22.33 -7.42 26.50
CA ASN A 122 22.43 -7.87 27.89
C ASN A 122 21.13 -7.81 28.69
N PHE A 123 19.97 -8.03 27.98
CA PHE A 123 18.61 -8.00 28.56
C PHE A 123 18.25 -6.68 29.26
N LYS A 124 18.85 -5.56 28.87
CA LYS A 124 18.62 -4.25 29.50
C LYS A 124 17.16 -3.76 29.38
N SER A 125 16.46 -4.25 28.37
CA SER A 125 15.04 -3.92 28.14
C SER A 125 14.08 -4.86 28.89
N PHE A 126 14.60 -5.85 29.60
CA PHE A 126 13.80 -6.79 30.36
C PHE A 126 13.61 -6.28 31.79
N ASN A 127 12.49 -5.63 32.06
CA ASN A 127 12.10 -5.23 33.42
C ASN A 127 11.32 -6.38 34.06
N ILE A 128 11.89 -6.97 35.11
CA ILE A 128 11.18 -7.90 36.01
C ILE A 128 10.63 -7.04 37.14
N GLU A 129 9.35 -6.58 37.02
CA GLU A 129 8.56 -6.15 38.16
C GLU A 129 7.73 -7.33 38.69
#